data_c1dd3e9ea867de3e6ed778d230ad90f2
#
_entry.id   c1dd3e9ea867de3e6ed778d230ad90f2
#
_cell.length_a   1.000
_cell.length_b   1.000
_cell.length_c   1.000
_cell.angle_alpha   90.00
_cell.angle_beta   90.00
_cell.angle_gamma   90.00
#
_symmetry.space_group_name_H-M   'P 1'
#
loop_
_entity.id
_entity.type
_entity.pdbx_description
1 polymer ?
#
loop_
_entity_poly.entity_id
_entity_poly.type
_entity_poly.pdbx_seq_one_letter_code
_entity_poly.pdbx_strand_id
1 'polypeptide(L)'
;MLREWRFERTTEPEEVHKAELKQRRADLAGLQQRLKQAGLPVIVLVEGWGAAGKGSVIRSLIRELDPRFFKVISVSMPTEEERRWPFLKRYVQSIPEAGKVLFLDSGWMDETVRERLRGGLSEREYARRLESVRMMERQLAAGGYLLVKLFLHIDRERQRKRLKKLASHKDTAWRAGENDWQQNKNYGRTLDAFQDFMSATDAPWARWKVIDGSHAVRAQLEAADWLYHQICTALDCRPATEQPKREWPLLPMEPLSQVRLDQALGEKEYRKQLKKCRKELAELHNELYRKKVPVVIVYEGWDAAGKGGNIKRIAAALDPRGYEVVPVAAPEPQELARHYLWRFWTRLPKTGHISIFDRSWYGRVMVERIEKLCPDEAWQRAYQEINEFEQELHDWGAVVLKFWVHIDPETQLERFRERENTPEKRWKITAEDWRNREKWTQYEEAVDEMLQKTSTAYAPWHIIESRDKRYARLKAIETVIEALETALD
;
A
#
# COMPACT_ATOMS: atom_id res chain seq x y z
N MET A 1 -0.38 28.03 -9.15
CA MET A 1 -0.21 26.99 -10.20
C MET A 1 -1.36 27.06 -11.23
N LEU A 2 -2.58 26.52 -10.99
CA LEU A 2 -3.66 26.55 -12.00
C LEU A 2 -4.37 27.91 -12.12
N ARG A 3 -4.60 28.63 -11.02
CA ARG A 3 -5.27 29.94 -11.00
C ARG A 3 -4.48 31.03 -11.75
N GLU A 4 -3.16 30.92 -11.78
CA GLU A 4 -2.27 31.86 -12.43
C GLU A 4 -1.85 31.41 -13.82
N TRP A 5 -2.37 30.25 -14.26
CA TRP A 5 -2.03 29.65 -15.53
C TRP A 5 -2.54 30.52 -16.70
N ARG A 6 -1.63 30.83 -17.60
CA ARG A 6 -1.94 31.56 -18.85
C ARG A 6 -1.80 30.64 -20.03
N PHE A 7 -2.85 30.50 -20.80
CA PHE A 7 -2.82 29.74 -22.04
C PHE A 7 -2.03 30.50 -23.09
N GLU A 8 -0.95 29.92 -23.55
CA GLU A 8 -0.07 30.53 -24.56
C GLU A 8 -0.67 30.38 -25.97
N ARG A 9 -0.51 31.43 -26.78
CA ARG A 9 -0.77 31.33 -28.20
C ARG A 9 0.45 30.71 -28.88
N THR A 10 0.26 29.55 -29.51
CA THR A 10 1.30 28.90 -30.32
C THR A 10 1.48 29.68 -31.61
N THR A 11 2.69 30.12 -31.89
CA THR A 11 3.11 30.78 -33.14
C THR A 11 3.78 29.81 -34.10
N GLU A 12 4.24 28.66 -33.61
CA GLU A 12 4.94 27.64 -34.39
C GLU A 12 3.95 26.78 -35.21
N PRO A 13 4.33 26.40 -36.44
CA PRO A 13 3.55 25.50 -37.24
C PRO A 13 3.37 24.12 -36.60
N GLU A 14 2.18 23.53 -36.71
CA GLU A 14 1.88 22.20 -36.14
C GLU A 14 2.80 21.10 -36.71
N GLU A 15 3.28 21.25 -37.95
CA GLU A 15 4.19 20.30 -38.60
C GLU A 15 5.57 20.19 -37.88
N VAL A 16 6.06 21.28 -37.31
CA VAL A 16 7.30 21.27 -36.52
C VAL A 16 7.08 20.40 -35.28
N HIS A 17 6.03 20.66 -34.52
CA HIS A 17 5.69 19.86 -33.34
C HIS A 17 5.45 18.37 -33.66
N LYS A 18 4.90 18.06 -34.86
CA LYS A 18 4.73 16.66 -35.28
C LYS A 18 6.05 15.95 -35.53
N ALA A 19 7.01 16.65 -36.14
CA ALA A 19 8.35 16.11 -36.41
C ALA A 19 9.10 15.85 -35.10
N GLU A 20 9.12 16.83 -34.20
CA GLU A 20 9.74 16.72 -32.87
C GLU A 20 9.08 15.60 -32.03
N LEU A 21 7.76 15.52 -32.03
CA LEU A 21 7.02 14.45 -31.33
C LEU A 21 7.38 13.07 -31.87
N LYS A 22 7.57 12.92 -33.18
CA LYS A 22 8.00 11.65 -33.78
C LYS A 22 9.39 11.25 -33.26
N GLN A 23 10.32 12.20 -33.22
CA GLN A 23 11.66 11.95 -32.70
C GLN A 23 11.59 11.59 -31.20
N ARG A 24 10.86 12.35 -30.40
CA ARG A 24 10.77 12.11 -28.95
C ARG A 24 10.14 10.75 -28.60
N ARG A 25 9.21 10.27 -29.41
CA ARG A 25 8.66 8.90 -29.26
C ARG A 25 9.72 7.84 -29.52
N ALA A 26 10.54 7.99 -30.55
CA ALA A 26 11.66 7.10 -30.84
C ALA A 26 12.69 7.10 -29.68
N ASP A 27 12.98 8.29 -29.12
CA ASP A 27 13.88 8.42 -27.96
C ASP A 27 13.32 7.71 -26.74
N LEU A 28 12.01 7.86 -26.44
CA LEU A 28 11.36 7.12 -25.35
C LEU A 28 11.40 5.60 -25.56
N ALA A 29 11.20 5.12 -26.79
CA ALA A 29 11.32 3.69 -27.10
C ALA A 29 12.75 3.20 -26.83
N GLY A 30 13.77 4.02 -27.15
CA GLY A 30 15.17 3.72 -26.85
C GLY A 30 15.48 3.61 -25.35
N LEU A 31 14.73 4.34 -24.50
CA LEU A 31 14.91 4.25 -23.05
C LEU A 31 14.36 2.98 -22.41
N GLN A 32 13.45 2.26 -23.06
CA GLN A 32 12.84 1.06 -22.46
C GLN A 32 13.86 0.01 -22.04
N GLN A 33 14.89 -0.22 -22.87
CA GLN A 33 15.94 -1.18 -22.55
C GLN A 33 16.78 -0.74 -21.35
N ARG A 34 17.06 0.57 -21.24
CA ARG A 34 17.78 1.15 -20.09
C ARG A 34 16.93 1.03 -18.81
N LEU A 35 15.62 1.31 -18.87
CA LEU A 35 14.69 1.12 -17.75
C LEU A 35 14.70 -0.33 -17.24
N LYS A 36 14.64 -1.29 -18.18
CA LYS A 36 14.69 -2.72 -17.84
C LYS A 36 16.00 -3.11 -17.17
N GLN A 37 17.12 -2.67 -17.70
CA GLN A 37 18.46 -2.99 -17.16
C GLN A 37 18.67 -2.36 -15.78
N ALA A 38 18.22 -1.13 -15.59
CA ALA A 38 18.29 -0.41 -14.31
C ALA A 38 17.25 -0.90 -13.28
N GLY A 39 16.29 -1.73 -13.70
CA GLY A 39 15.18 -2.16 -12.86
C GLY A 39 14.32 -0.97 -12.35
N LEU A 40 14.25 0.15 -13.11
CA LEU A 40 13.51 1.35 -12.69
C LEU A 40 12.02 1.22 -13.01
N PRO A 41 11.14 1.05 -12.02
CA PRO A 41 9.69 1.08 -12.25
C PRO A 41 9.20 2.51 -12.38
N VAL A 42 8.31 2.77 -13.35
CA VAL A 42 7.79 4.11 -13.64
C VAL A 42 6.26 4.12 -13.53
N ILE A 43 5.70 5.09 -12.83
CA ILE A 43 4.27 5.36 -12.78
C ILE A 43 4.03 6.74 -13.41
N VAL A 44 3.25 6.77 -14.48
CA VAL A 44 2.83 7.99 -15.16
C VAL A 44 1.35 8.22 -14.87
N LEU A 45 1.06 9.17 -14.01
CA LEU A 45 -0.28 9.60 -13.67
C LEU A 45 -0.70 10.73 -14.60
N VAL A 46 -1.74 10.55 -15.39
CA VAL A 46 -2.29 11.56 -16.31
C VAL A 46 -3.65 12.01 -15.82
N GLU A 47 -3.69 13.20 -15.25
CA GLU A 47 -4.87 13.83 -14.65
C GLU A 47 -5.32 15.05 -15.45
N GLY A 48 -6.43 15.65 -15.06
CA GLY A 48 -6.94 16.89 -15.66
C GLY A 48 -8.41 16.84 -16.04
N TRP A 49 -8.82 17.88 -16.74
CA TRP A 49 -10.22 18.09 -17.08
C TRP A 49 -10.79 16.99 -18.00
N GLY A 50 -12.10 16.75 -17.85
CA GLY A 50 -12.85 15.99 -18.87
C GLY A 50 -12.68 16.62 -20.25
N ALA A 51 -12.51 15.79 -21.27
CA ALA A 51 -12.23 16.20 -22.66
C ALA A 51 -10.91 16.99 -22.86
N ALA A 52 -9.99 17.05 -21.89
CA ALA A 52 -8.68 17.69 -22.05
C ALA A 52 -7.75 16.95 -23.02
N GLY A 53 -7.97 15.64 -23.22
CA GLY A 53 -7.18 14.85 -24.15
C GLY A 53 -6.23 13.85 -23.49
N LYS A 54 -6.47 13.47 -22.21
CA LYS A 54 -5.67 12.51 -21.45
C LYS A 54 -5.37 11.22 -22.22
N GLY A 55 -6.39 10.53 -22.69
CA GLY A 55 -6.23 9.31 -23.49
C GLY A 55 -5.48 9.50 -24.81
N SER A 56 -5.52 10.72 -25.41
CA SER A 56 -4.72 11.06 -26.61
C SER A 56 -3.23 11.19 -26.26
N VAL A 57 -2.91 11.81 -25.14
CA VAL A 57 -1.55 11.91 -24.61
C VAL A 57 -0.99 10.52 -24.31
N ILE A 58 -1.71 9.70 -23.54
CA ILE A 58 -1.28 8.33 -23.22
C ILE A 58 -1.04 7.52 -24.49
N ARG A 59 -2.00 7.54 -25.45
CA ARG A 59 -1.85 6.86 -26.75
C ARG A 59 -0.60 7.33 -27.49
N SER A 60 -0.29 8.61 -27.41
CA SER A 60 0.90 9.19 -28.04
C SER A 60 2.18 8.69 -27.40
N LEU A 61 2.24 8.65 -26.05
CA LEU A 61 3.40 8.22 -25.30
C LEU A 61 3.73 6.74 -25.51
N ILE A 62 2.71 5.88 -25.61
CA ILE A 62 2.91 4.42 -25.74
C ILE A 62 3.11 3.94 -27.18
N ARG A 63 2.99 4.82 -28.17
CA ARG A 63 2.87 4.44 -29.58
C ARG A 63 4.04 3.60 -30.10
N GLU A 64 5.27 3.94 -29.71
CA GLU A 64 6.50 3.27 -30.15
C GLU A 64 7.06 2.35 -29.06
N LEU A 65 6.38 2.25 -27.88
CA LEU A 65 6.82 1.40 -26.79
C LEU A 65 6.42 -0.07 -27.03
N ASP A 66 7.28 -0.99 -26.61
CA ASP A 66 6.94 -2.42 -26.61
C ASP A 66 5.85 -2.70 -25.56
N PRO A 67 4.68 -3.24 -25.96
CA PRO A 67 3.55 -3.43 -25.05
C PRO A 67 3.77 -4.44 -23.94
N ARG A 68 4.84 -5.24 -23.99
CA ARG A 68 5.19 -6.18 -22.91
C ARG A 68 5.75 -5.47 -21.67
N PHE A 69 6.19 -4.23 -21.80
CA PHE A 69 6.86 -3.47 -20.73
C PHE A 69 6.02 -2.33 -20.17
N PHE A 70 4.81 -2.14 -20.64
CA PHE A 70 3.90 -1.17 -20.03
C PHE A 70 2.49 -1.72 -19.82
N LYS A 71 1.75 -1.07 -18.94
CA LYS A 71 0.32 -1.28 -18.73
C LYS A 71 -0.39 0.06 -18.71
N VAL A 72 -1.59 0.12 -19.27
CA VAL A 72 -2.47 1.29 -19.17
C VAL A 72 -3.70 0.88 -18.37
N ILE A 73 -4.03 1.66 -17.35
CA ILE A 73 -5.24 1.47 -16.55
C ILE A 73 -6.04 2.77 -16.58
N SER A 74 -7.29 2.69 -17.03
CA SER A 74 -8.25 3.76 -16.87
C SER A 74 -8.99 3.58 -15.56
N VAL A 75 -8.84 4.55 -14.66
CA VAL A 75 -9.43 4.48 -13.32
C VAL A 75 -10.80 5.14 -13.33
N SER A 76 -11.82 4.35 -13.01
CA SER A 76 -13.18 4.83 -12.76
C SER A 76 -13.40 5.06 -11.27
N MET A 77 -14.54 5.68 -10.91
CA MET A 77 -14.97 5.72 -9.51
C MET A 77 -15.08 4.30 -8.95
N PRO A 78 -14.72 4.09 -7.67
CA PRO A 78 -14.74 2.76 -7.08
C PRO A 78 -16.15 2.19 -7.04
N THR A 79 -16.25 0.90 -7.34
CA THR A 79 -17.48 0.11 -7.16
C THR A 79 -17.81 -0.06 -5.68
N GLU A 80 -19.02 -0.50 -5.35
CA GLU A 80 -19.40 -0.81 -3.96
C GLU A 80 -18.50 -1.90 -3.36
N GLU A 81 -18.10 -2.89 -4.15
CA GLU A 81 -17.17 -3.92 -3.69
C GLU A 81 -15.77 -3.34 -3.45
N GLU A 82 -15.24 -2.49 -4.34
CA GLU A 82 -13.94 -1.84 -4.14
C GLU A 82 -13.90 -0.91 -2.94
N ARG A 83 -15.02 -0.29 -2.56
CA ARG A 83 -15.15 0.55 -1.33
C ARG A 83 -15.02 -0.24 -0.04
N ARG A 84 -15.03 -1.58 -0.10
CA ARG A 84 -14.84 -2.45 1.05
C ARG A 84 -13.39 -2.61 1.47
N TRP A 85 -12.46 -2.04 0.73
CA TRP A 85 -11.03 -2.02 1.05
C TRP A 85 -10.51 -0.60 1.25
N PRO A 86 -9.31 -0.42 1.86
CA PRO A 86 -8.69 0.90 1.96
C PRO A 86 -8.56 1.57 0.59
N PHE A 87 -8.74 2.89 0.57
CA PHE A 87 -8.68 3.71 -0.63
C PHE A 87 -7.44 3.44 -1.51
N LEU A 88 -6.26 3.33 -0.89
CA LEU A 88 -5.01 3.13 -1.62
C LEU A 88 -4.85 1.72 -2.23
N LYS A 89 -5.57 0.71 -1.73
CA LYS A 89 -5.35 -0.68 -2.16
C LYS A 89 -5.44 -0.87 -3.67
N ARG A 90 -6.44 -0.28 -4.33
CA ARG A 90 -6.66 -0.41 -5.78
C ARG A 90 -5.50 0.16 -6.61
N TYR A 91 -4.81 1.16 -6.08
CA TYR A 91 -3.63 1.76 -6.71
C TYR A 91 -2.38 0.97 -6.42
N VAL A 92 -2.12 0.65 -5.15
CA VAL A 92 -0.94 -0.11 -4.74
C VAL A 92 -0.90 -1.50 -5.39
N GLN A 93 -2.02 -2.22 -5.47
CA GLN A 93 -2.04 -3.52 -6.14
C GLN A 93 -1.67 -3.46 -7.63
N SER A 94 -1.77 -2.28 -8.25
CA SER A 94 -1.52 -2.05 -9.68
C SER A 94 -0.10 -1.56 -9.98
N ILE A 95 0.73 -1.26 -8.97
CA ILE A 95 2.09 -0.74 -9.20
C ILE A 95 2.91 -1.67 -10.09
N PRO A 96 3.74 -1.12 -10.99
CA PRO A 96 4.50 -1.92 -11.93
C PRO A 96 5.66 -2.65 -11.25
N GLU A 97 6.09 -3.73 -11.87
CA GLU A 97 7.33 -4.41 -11.54
C GLU A 97 8.54 -3.57 -11.94
N ALA A 98 9.68 -3.86 -11.34
CA ALA A 98 10.97 -3.28 -11.71
C ALA A 98 11.18 -3.31 -13.24
N GLY A 99 11.55 -2.17 -13.82
CA GLY A 99 11.80 -2.01 -15.25
C GLY A 99 10.56 -1.92 -16.14
N LYS A 100 9.35 -1.82 -15.55
CA LYS A 100 8.08 -1.65 -16.28
C LYS A 100 7.45 -0.28 -16.04
N VAL A 101 6.56 0.13 -16.95
CA VAL A 101 5.85 1.42 -16.90
C VAL A 101 4.35 1.21 -16.70
N LEU A 102 3.76 1.90 -15.74
CA LEU A 102 2.31 1.99 -15.57
C LEU A 102 1.82 3.37 -15.99
N PHE A 103 0.87 3.43 -16.91
CA PHE A 103 0.11 4.65 -17.23
C PHE A 103 -1.26 4.59 -16.58
N LEU A 104 -1.60 5.60 -15.80
CA LEU A 104 -2.93 5.77 -15.20
C LEU A 104 -3.67 6.89 -15.93
N ASP A 105 -4.79 6.55 -16.60
CA ASP A 105 -5.74 7.54 -17.13
C ASP A 105 -6.72 7.90 -16.02
N SER A 106 -6.47 9.02 -15.38
CA SER A 106 -6.98 9.41 -14.07
C SER A 106 -6.50 8.45 -12.94
N GLY A 107 -6.62 8.88 -11.70
CA GLY A 107 -6.17 8.09 -10.55
C GLY A 107 -6.67 8.66 -9.23
N TRP A 108 -5.79 8.68 -8.26
CA TRP A 108 -6.13 9.07 -6.89
C TRP A 108 -6.52 10.55 -6.73
N MET A 109 -6.06 11.45 -7.62
CA MET A 109 -6.50 12.84 -7.61
C MET A 109 -7.96 12.95 -8.09
N ASP A 110 -8.28 12.38 -9.25
CA ASP A 110 -9.63 12.47 -9.83
C ASP A 110 -10.67 11.85 -8.88
N GLU A 111 -10.39 10.68 -8.30
CA GLU A 111 -11.27 10.03 -7.32
C GLU A 111 -11.48 10.92 -6.09
N THR A 112 -10.39 11.43 -5.49
CA THR A 112 -10.46 12.25 -4.26
C THR A 112 -11.20 13.56 -4.49
N VAL A 113 -10.91 14.25 -5.59
CA VAL A 113 -11.55 15.52 -5.94
C VAL A 113 -13.05 15.34 -6.25
N ARG A 114 -13.41 14.28 -6.97
CA ARG A 114 -14.82 13.98 -7.25
C ARG A 114 -15.62 13.65 -5.99
N GLU A 115 -15.06 12.83 -5.08
CA GLU A 115 -15.71 12.52 -3.81
C GLU A 115 -15.90 13.78 -2.96
N ARG A 116 -14.87 14.65 -2.86
CA ARG A 116 -15.00 15.94 -2.14
C ARG A 116 -16.07 16.84 -2.73
N LEU A 117 -16.09 17.00 -4.05
CA LEU A 117 -17.05 17.87 -4.75
C LEU A 117 -18.50 17.39 -4.63
N ARG A 118 -18.71 16.08 -4.48
CA ARG A 118 -20.03 15.47 -4.23
C ARG A 118 -20.47 15.53 -2.77
N GLY A 119 -19.62 15.98 -1.86
CA GLY A 119 -19.89 15.97 -0.42
C GLY A 119 -19.74 14.58 0.23
N GLY A 120 -19.08 13.64 -0.46
CA GLY A 120 -18.80 12.29 0.06
C GLY A 120 -17.61 12.21 1.02
N LEU A 121 -16.88 13.32 1.21
CA LEU A 121 -15.78 13.43 2.16
C LEU A 121 -16.00 14.66 3.06
N SER A 122 -15.90 14.47 4.36
CA SER A 122 -15.71 15.55 5.31
C SER A 122 -14.32 16.19 5.13
N GLU A 123 -14.10 17.39 5.66
CA GLU A 123 -12.78 18.05 5.59
C GLU A 123 -11.69 17.20 6.28
N ARG A 124 -12.02 16.49 7.35
CA ARG A 124 -11.11 15.58 8.04
C ARG A 124 -10.73 14.36 7.17
N GLU A 125 -11.71 13.75 6.52
CA GLU A 125 -11.47 12.61 5.60
C GLU A 125 -10.69 13.05 4.38
N TYR A 126 -10.96 14.23 3.84
CA TYR A 126 -10.20 14.79 2.74
C TYR A 126 -8.74 15.03 3.13
N ALA A 127 -8.48 15.64 4.28
CA ALA A 127 -7.12 15.84 4.78
C ALA A 127 -6.37 14.51 4.98
N ARG A 128 -7.03 13.48 5.51
CA ARG A 128 -6.46 12.13 5.62
C ARG A 128 -6.11 11.54 4.25
N ARG A 129 -7.00 11.65 3.25
CA ARG A 129 -6.69 11.16 1.89
C ARG A 129 -5.50 11.85 1.27
N LEU A 130 -5.34 13.15 1.46
CA LEU A 130 -4.15 13.87 1.00
C LEU A 130 -2.88 13.32 1.66
N GLU A 131 -2.93 13.06 2.96
CA GLU A 131 -1.82 12.47 3.70
C GLU A 131 -1.51 11.04 3.22
N SER A 132 -2.53 10.20 3.04
CA SER A 132 -2.39 8.84 2.49
C SER A 132 -1.74 8.85 1.10
N VAL A 133 -2.13 9.76 0.22
CA VAL A 133 -1.52 9.92 -1.10
C VAL A 133 -0.05 10.34 -0.99
N ARG A 134 0.26 11.35 -0.17
CA ARG A 134 1.64 11.82 0.05
C ARG A 134 2.53 10.72 0.60
N MET A 135 2.02 9.97 1.58
CA MET A 135 2.70 8.82 2.18
C MET A 135 2.99 7.75 1.10
N MET A 136 1.99 7.33 0.34
CA MET A 136 2.16 6.34 -0.73
C MET A 136 3.18 6.79 -1.78
N GLU A 137 3.04 8.02 -2.30
CA GLU A 137 3.97 8.57 -3.30
C GLU A 137 5.42 8.61 -2.76
N ARG A 138 5.60 9.02 -1.51
CA ARG A 138 6.92 9.05 -0.86
C ARG A 138 7.50 7.66 -0.65
N GLN A 139 6.72 6.70 -0.14
CA GLN A 139 7.15 5.32 0.06
C GLN A 139 7.56 4.67 -1.28
N LEU A 140 6.79 4.89 -2.34
CA LEU A 140 7.12 4.41 -3.67
C LEU A 140 8.42 5.04 -4.19
N ALA A 141 8.57 6.36 -4.09
CA ALA A 141 9.79 7.05 -4.51
C ALA A 141 11.02 6.58 -3.71
N ALA A 142 10.90 6.44 -2.37
CA ALA A 142 11.95 5.88 -1.52
C ALA A 142 12.27 4.40 -1.84
N GLY A 143 11.26 3.67 -2.31
CA GLY A 143 11.38 2.30 -2.84
C GLY A 143 11.97 2.24 -4.26
N GLY A 144 12.37 3.36 -4.85
CA GLY A 144 13.03 3.43 -6.15
C GLY A 144 12.11 3.60 -7.35
N TYR A 145 10.82 3.92 -7.15
CA TYR A 145 9.89 4.23 -8.23
C TYR A 145 10.08 5.66 -8.75
N LEU A 146 9.97 5.84 -10.06
CA LEU A 146 9.80 7.16 -10.66
C LEU A 146 8.30 7.47 -10.80
N LEU A 147 7.87 8.55 -10.15
CA LEU A 147 6.50 9.06 -10.23
C LEU A 147 6.46 10.30 -11.13
N VAL A 148 5.75 10.23 -12.25
CA VAL A 148 5.55 11.33 -13.19
C VAL A 148 4.08 11.74 -13.17
N LYS A 149 3.78 12.95 -12.70
CA LYS A 149 2.40 13.45 -12.56
C LYS A 149 2.15 14.55 -13.59
N LEU A 150 1.23 14.30 -14.53
CA LEU A 150 0.84 15.22 -15.59
C LEU A 150 -0.59 15.69 -15.37
N PHE A 151 -0.82 17.00 -15.43
CA PHE A 151 -2.15 17.60 -15.37
C PHE A 151 -2.48 18.33 -16.65
N LEU A 152 -3.45 17.83 -17.42
CA LEU A 152 -3.92 18.49 -18.65
C LEU A 152 -4.95 19.57 -18.33
N HIS A 153 -4.54 20.82 -18.55
CA HIS A 153 -5.35 22.01 -18.28
C HIS A 153 -5.96 22.59 -19.57
N ILE A 154 -7.25 22.86 -19.54
CA ILE A 154 -7.99 23.57 -20.61
C ILE A 154 -8.97 24.55 -19.97
N ASP A 155 -9.27 25.65 -20.65
CA ASP A 155 -10.27 26.61 -20.21
C ASP A 155 -11.71 26.06 -20.33
N ARG A 156 -12.64 26.73 -19.61
CA ARG A 156 -14.04 26.35 -19.55
C ARG A 156 -14.72 26.29 -20.91
N GLU A 157 -14.44 27.28 -21.76
CA GLU A 157 -15.09 27.39 -23.07
C GLU A 157 -14.61 26.27 -24.00
N ARG A 158 -13.31 26.00 -24.00
CA ARG A 158 -12.70 24.93 -24.79
C ARG A 158 -13.19 23.55 -24.33
N GLN A 159 -13.29 23.34 -23.01
CA GLN A 159 -13.87 22.12 -22.46
C GLN A 159 -15.31 21.94 -22.99
N ARG A 160 -16.15 22.99 -22.89
CA ARG A 160 -17.53 22.94 -23.34
C ARG A 160 -17.65 22.62 -24.84
N LYS A 161 -16.82 23.25 -25.68
CA LYS A 161 -16.78 22.98 -27.13
C LYS A 161 -16.45 21.52 -27.43
N ARG A 162 -15.45 20.97 -26.74
CA ARG A 162 -15.04 19.58 -26.92
C ARG A 162 -16.09 18.58 -26.42
N LEU A 163 -16.72 18.84 -25.28
CA LEU A 163 -17.81 18.02 -24.75
C LEU A 163 -18.99 17.97 -25.73
N LYS A 164 -19.40 19.14 -26.27
CA LYS A 164 -20.46 19.21 -27.30
C LYS A 164 -20.10 18.40 -28.55
N LYS A 165 -18.85 18.51 -29.02
CA LYS A 165 -18.37 17.74 -30.17
C LYS A 165 -18.39 16.23 -29.90
N LEU A 166 -17.95 15.78 -28.70
CA LEU A 166 -18.00 14.37 -28.32
C LEU A 166 -19.45 13.85 -28.27
N ALA A 167 -20.33 14.63 -27.63
CA ALA A 167 -21.76 14.27 -27.49
C ALA A 167 -22.53 14.22 -28.80
N SER A 168 -22.10 14.94 -29.84
CA SER A 168 -22.79 15.00 -31.15
C SER A 168 -22.58 13.76 -32.02
N HIS A 169 -21.65 12.87 -31.73
CA HIS A 169 -21.36 11.66 -32.49
C HIS A 169 -21.65 10.40 -31.66
N LYS A 170 -22.42 9.46 -32.22
CA LYS A 170 -22.81 8.21 -31.52
C LYS A 170 -21.62 7.44 -30.94
N ASP A 171 -20.53 7.35 -31.69
CA ASP A 171 -19.33 6.58 -31.31
C ASP A 171 -18.52 7.23 -30.17
N THR A 172 -18.74 8.51 -29.90
CA THR A 172 -17.95 9.25 -28.89
C THR A 172 -18.81 9.85 -27.78
N ALA A 173 -20.14 9.82 -27.90
CA ALA A 173 -21.06 10.43 -26.94
C ALA A 173 -20.85 9.90 -25.51
N TRP A 174 -20.54 8.62 -25.35
CA TRP A 174 -20.24 7.98 -24.07
C TRP A 174 -19.02 8.58 -23.35
N ARG A 175 -18.13 9.31 -24.08
CA ARG A 175 -16.94 9.96 -23.50
C ARG A 175 -17.24 11.33 -22.87
N ALA A 176 -18.43 11.87 -23.11
CA ALA A 176 -18.89 13.11 -22.50
C ALA A 176 -19.87 12.78 -21.37
N GLY A 177 -19.34 12.22 -20.29
CA GLY A 177 -20.11 11.75 -19.15
C GLY A 177 -20.69 12.89 -18.30
N GLU A 178 -21.63 12.56 -17.43
CA GLU A 178 -22.28 13.53 -16.54
C GLU A 178 -21.25 14.30 -15.69
N ASN A 179 -20.23 13.63 -15.19
CA ASN A 179 -19.17 14.27 -14.40
C ASN A 179 -18.44 15.37 -15.18
N ASP A 180 -18.18 15.16 -16.47
CA ASP A 180 -17.48 16.15 -17.29
C ASP A 180 -18.32 17.40 -17.50
N TRP A 181 -19.64 17.23 -17.65
CA TRP A 181 -20.59 18.34 -17.70
C TRP A 181 -20.72 19.05 -16.36
N GLN A 182 -20.69 18.33 -15.24
CA GLN A 182 -20.68 18.93 -13.89
C GLN A 182 -19.40 19.72 -13.64
N GLN A 183 -18.24 19.21 -14.07
CA GLN A 183 -16.98 19.95 -14.03
C GLN A 183 -17.09 21.28 -14.80
N ASN A 184 -17.63 21.25 -15.99
CA ASN A 184 -17.80 22.46 -16.82
C ASN A 184 -18.79 23.45 -16.21
N LYS A 185 -19.91 22.98 -15.68
CA LYS A 185 -20.91 23.80 -15.00
C LYS A 185 -20.30 24.52 -13.77
N ASN A 186 -19.55 23.78 -12.97
CA ASN A 186 -18.94 24.24 -11.72
C ASN A 186 -17.43 24.50 -11.87
N TYR A 187 -16.99 25.00 -13.01
CA TYR A 187 -15.58 25.10 -13.41
C TYR A 187 -14.70 25.73 -12.34
N GLY A 188 -15.08 26.89 -11.77
CA GLY A 188 -14.31 27.58 -10.74
C GLY A 188 -14.11 26.73 -9.48
N ARG A 189 -15.18 26.12 -8.96
CA ARG A 189 -15.10 25.24 -7.78
C ARG A 189 -14.25 23.99 -8.05
N THR A 190 -14.33 23.44 -9.26
CA THR A 190 -13.51 22.28 -9.63
C THR A 190 -12.04 22.66 -9.81
N LEU A 191 -11.76 23.85 -10.37
CA LEU A 191 -10.41 24.39 -10.50
C LEU A 191 -9.75 24.56 -9.13
N ASP A 192 -10.50 25.11 -8.17
CA ASP A 192 -10.03 25.30 -6.80
C ASP A 192 -9.69 23.95 -6.15
N ALA A 193 -10.56 22.94 -6.30
CA ALA A 193 -10.32 21.62 -5.75
C ALA A 193 -9.10 20.91 -6.39
N PHE A 194 -8.89 21.07 -7.70
CA PHE A 194 -7.68 20.59 -8.37
C PHE A 194 -6.43 21.30 -7.86
N GLN A 195 -6.49 22.63 -7.75
CA GLN A 195 -5.38 23.43 -7.23
C GLN A 195 -5.01 23.03 -5.81
N ASP A 196 -5.99 22.86 -4.92
CA ASP A 196 -5.77 22.45 -3.53
C ASP A 196 -5.09 21.09 -3.46
N PHE A 197 -5.61 20.09 -4.22
CA PHE A 197 -5.01 18.75 -4.26
C PHE A 197 -3.57 18.78 -4.78
N MET A 198 -3.35 19.46 -5.92
CA MET A 198 -2.01 19.56 -6.50
C MET A 198 -1.03 20.26 -5.56
N SER A 199 -1.43 21.37 -4.92
CA SER A 199 -0.59 22.07 -3.97
C SER A 199 -0.22 21.23 -2.76
N ALA A 200 -1.18 20.40 -2.27
CA ALA A 200 -0.94 19.52 -1.14
C ALA A 200 -0.04 18.32 -1.47
N THR A 201 -0.02 17.88 -2.72
CA THR A 201 0.71 16.68 -3.15
C THR A 201 1.92 16.98 -4.05
N ASP A 202 2.27 18.24 -4.30
CA ASP A 202 3.48 18.61 -5.06
C ASP A 202 4.73 18.43 -4.17
N ALA A 203 5.56 17.47 -4.51
CA ALA A 203 6.73 17.12 -3.71
C ALA A 203 7.99 16.98 -4.60
N PRO A 204 9.21 17.21 -4.07
CA PRO A 204 10.45 17.11 -4.86
C PRO A 204 10.62 15.79 -5.61
N TRP A 205 10.16 14.70 -5.02
CA TRP A 205 10.22 13.34 -5.59
C TRP A 205 9.06 13.00 -6.54
N ALA A 206 8.02 13.85 -6.60
CA ALA A 206 6.84 13.66 -7.43
C ALA A 206 6.17 15.01 -7.76
N ARG A 207 6.82 15.81 -8.62
CA ARG A 207 6.32 17.12 -9.04
C ARG A 207 5.16 17.01 -10.02
N TRP A 208 4.20 17.92 -9.90
CA TRP A 208 3.17 18.11 -10.91
C TRP A 208 3.68 18.91 -12.09
N LYS A 209 3.46 18.38 -13.30
CA LYS A 209 3.65 19.10 -14.56
C LYS A 209 2.29 19.47 -15.11
N VAL A 210 1.97 20.76 -15.14
CA VAL A 210 0.78 21.27 -15.85
C VAL A 210 1.11 21.36 -17.33
N ILE A 211 0.19 20.88 -18.18
CA ILE A 211 0.31 20.86 -19.64
C ILE A 211 -0.90 21.58 -20.24
N ASP A 212 -0.65 22.51 -21.17
CA ASP A 212 -1.70 23.13 -21.93
C ASP A 212 -2.36 22.12 -22.89
N GLY A 213 -3.54 21.64 -22.52
CA GLY A 213 -4.33 20.72 -23.32
C GLY A 213 -5.04 21.35 -24.53
N SER A 214 -4.82 22.64 -24.78
CA SER A 214 -5.49 23.39 -25.83
C SER A 214 -5.16 22.88 -27.24
N HIS A 215 -3.91 22.52 -27.47
CA HIS A 215 -3.39 22.04 -28.75
C HIS A 215 -2.89 20.61 -28.59
N ALA A 216 -3.55 19.67 -29.25
CA ALA A 216 -3.34 18.23 -29.02
C ALA A 216 -1.89 17.78 -29.28
N VAL A 217 -1.29 18.21 -30.40
CA VAL A 217 0.08 17.78 -30.76
C VAL A 217 1.11 18.38 -29.81
N ARG A 218 0.97 19.67 -29.48
CA ARG A 218 1.86 20.34 -28.51
C ARG A 218 1.77 19.70 -27.12
N ALA A 219 0.55 19.39 -26.63
CA ALA A 219 0.36 18.72 -25.36
C ALA A 219 1.01 17.32 -25.33
N GLN A 220 0.94 16.59 -26.45
CA GLN A 220 1.61 15.29 -26.60
C GLN A 220 3.13 15.42 -26.59
N LEU A 221 3.68 16.45 -27.27
CA LEU A 221 5.12 16.72 -27.30
C LEU A 221 5.61 17.10 -25.90
N GLU A 222 4.95 18.04 -25.23
CA GLU A 222 5.33 18.50 -23.89
C GLU A 222 5.29 17.37 -22.86
N ALA A 223 4.28 16.48 -22.96
CA ALA A 223 4.21 15.29 -22.11
C ALA A 223 5.36 14.31 -22.39
N ALA A 224 5.69 14.11 -23.67
CA ALA A 224 6.77 13.20 -24.08
C ALA A 224 8.15 13.74 -23.68
N ASP A 225 8.40 15.02 -23.84
CA ASP A 225 9.62 15.69 -23.40
C ASP A 225 9.79 15.60 -21.88
N TRP A 226 8.74 15.92 -21.14
CA TRP A 226 8.79 15.84 -19.68
C TRP A 226 9.08 14.41 -19.23
N LEU A 227 8.36 13.42 -19.74
CA LEU A 227 8.58 12.01 -19.39
C LEU A 227 10.00 11.55 -19.74
N TYR A 228 10.50 11.91 -20.92
CA TYR A 228 11.86 11.59 -21.35
C TYR A 228 12.90 12.13 -20.37
N HIS A 229 12.82 13.43 -20.05
CA HIS A 229 13.76 14.07 -19.13
C HIS A 229 13.69 13.49 -17.71
N GLN A 230 12.47 13.21 -17.20
CA GLN A 230 12.31 12.59 -15.88
C GLN A 230 12.95 11.19 -15.83
N ILE A 231 12.78 10.38 -16.89
CA ILE A 231 13.40 9.06 -16.98
C ILE A 231 14.91 9.17 -17.05
N CYS A 232 15.46 10.05 -17.89
CA CYS A 232 16.91 10.25 -18.00
C CYS A 232 17.50 10.68 -16.65
N THR A 233 16.90 11.67 -15.99
CA THR A 233 17.35 12.14 -14.68
C THR A 233 17.33 11.02 -13.64
N ALA A 234 16.27 10.20 -13.60
CA ALA A 234 16.15 9.10 -12.64
C ALA A 234 17.09 7.93 -12.93
N LEU A 235 17.50 7.72 -14.18
CA LEU A 235 18.51 6.74 -14.57
C LEU A 235 19.93 7.18 -14.18
N ASP A 236 20.21 8.48 -14.23
CA ASP A 236 21.53 9.05 -13.92
C ASP A 236 21.67 9.29 -12.40
N CYS A 237 20.63 9.82 -11.75
CA CYS A 237 20.61 10.11 -10.32
C CYS A 237 19.19 10.00 -9.75
N ARG A 238 18.98 9.07 -8.84
CA ARG A 238 17.69 8.96 -8.14
C ARG A 238 17.57 10.09 -7.14
N PRO A 239 16.48 10.88 -7.15
CA PRO A 239 16.26 11.91 -6.16
C PRO A 239 16.19 11.32 -4.75
N ALA A 240 16.92 11.90 -3.82
CA ALA A 240 16.79 11.54 -2.42
C ALA A 240 15.38 11.88 -1.93
N THR A 241 14.74 10.94 -1.26
CA THR A 241 13.47 11.18 -0.59
C THR A 241 13.74 11.51 0.87
N GLU A 242 13.43 12.74 1.25
CA GLU A 242 13.48 13.12 2.66
C GLU A 242 12.42 12.35 3.43
N GLN A 243 12.85 11.70 4.51
CA GLN A 243 11.93 11.11 5.47
C GLN A 243 11.49 12.21 6.44
N PRO A 244 10.20 12.60 6.47
CA PRO A 244 9.74 13.56 7.45
C PRO A 244 9.92 12.95 8.84
N LYS A 245 10.50 13.70 9.75
CA LYS A 245 10.52 13.31 11.17
C LYS A 245 9.09 13.34 11.67
N ARG A 246 8.56 12.16 12.00
CA ARG A 246 7.22 12.01 12.55
C ARG A 246 7.32 11.38 13.92
N GLU A 247 6.68 11.99 14.88
CA GLU A 247 6.50 11.41 16.21
C GLU A 247 5.29 10.48 16.17
N TRP A 248 5.48 9.27 16.68
CA TRP A 248 4.44 8.27 16.78
C TRP A 248 3.95 8.16 18.22
N PRO A 249 2.66 7.87 18.46
CA PRO A 249 2.14 7.62 19.79
C PRO A 249 2.57 6.23 20.26
N LEU A 250 3.86 6.07 20.55
CA LEU A 250 4.46 4.80 20.96
C LEU A 250 4.10 4.44 22.39
N LEU A 251 3.76 3.19 22.61
CA LEU A 251 3.60 2.60 23.93
C LEU A 251 4.93 1.99 24.39
N PRO A 252 5.28 2.14 25.68
CA PRO A 252 6.48 1.53 26.23
C PRO A 252 6.37 0.00 26.16
N MET A 253 7.45 -0.67 25.73
CA MET A 253 7.54 -2.11 25.67
C MET A 253 8.65 -2.61 26.58
N GLU A 254 8.37 -3.68 27.33
CA GLU A 254 9.37 -4.36 28.15
C GLU A 254 10.36 -5.12 27.26
N PRO A 255 11.68 -5.04 27.51
CA PRO A 255 12.67 -5.85 26.79
C PRO A 255 12.37 -7.35 26.93
N LEU A 256 12.59 -8.13 25.87
CA LEU A 256 12.27 -9.56 25.87
C LEU A 256 12.99 -10.34 26.96
N SER A 257 14.20 -9.93 27.33
CA SER A 257 14.99 -10.53 28.40
C SER A 257 14.36 -10.39 29.81
N GLN A 258 13.39 -9.45 29.98
CA GLN A 258 12.70 -9.21 31.25
C GLN A 258 11.31 -9.87 31.28
N VAL A 259 10.83 -10.38 30.16
CA VAL A 259 9.51 -11.03 30.04
C VAL A 259 9.48 -12.33 30.86
N ARG A 260 8.59 -12.40 31.83
CA ARG A 260 8.43 -13.58 32.67
C ARG A 260 7.71 -14.69 31.95
N LEU A 261 8.33 -15.88 31.90
CA LEU A 261 7.81 -17.06 31.20
C LEU A 261 7.27 -18.17 32.12
N ASP A 262 7.07 -17.83 33.39
CA ASP A 262 6.63 -18.77 34.46
C ASP A 262 5.09 -19.01 34.48
N GLN A 263 4.37 -18.37 33.58
CA GLN A 263 2.94 -18.51 33.46
C GLN A 263 2.57 -19.92 32.96
N ALA A 264 1.64 -20.58 33.64
CA ALA A 264 1.17 -21.91 33.28
C ALA A 264 -0.32 -22.07 33.57
N LEU A 265 -0.99 -22.90 32.77
CA LEU A 265 -2.43 -23.17 32.91
C LEU A 265 -2.73 -24.67 32.93
N GLY A 266 -3.49 -25.11 33.96
CA GLY A 266 -3.92 -26.48 34.09
C GLY A 266 -4.88 -26.88 32.95
N GLU A 267 -4.82 -28.17 32.51
CA GLU A 267 -5.57 -28.64 31.35
C GLU A 267 -7.10 -28.50 31.50
N LYS A 268 -7.62 -28.77 32.71
CA LYS A 268 -9.07 -28.68 32.98
C LYS A 268 -9.57 -27.24 32.83
N GLU A 269 -8.85 -26.30 33.42
CA GLU A 269 -9.17 -24.88 33.36
C GLU A 269 -9.02 -24.34 31.94
N TYR A 270 -7.93 -24.68 31.25
CA TYR A 270 -7.74 -24.35 29.84
C TYR A 270 -8.91 -24.80 28.96
N ARG A 271 -9.36 -26.06 29.09
CA ARG A 271 -10.49 -26.57 28.30
C ARG A 271 -11.79 -25.80 28.55
N LYS A 272 -12.04 -25.46 29.82
CA LYS A 272 -13.22 -24.70 30.24
C LYS A 272 -13.20 -23.29 29.66
N GLN A 273 -12.11 -22.57 29.84
CA GLN A 273 -11.97 -21.18 29.38
C GLN A 273 -11.94 -21.10 27.85
N LEU A 274 -11.18 -21.99 27.17
CA LEU A 274 -11.17 -22.03 25.70
C LEU A 274 -12.54 -22.27 25.09
N LYS A 275 -13.39 -23.08 25.73
CA LYS A 275 -14.77 -23.30 25.26
C LYS A 275 -15.61 -22.02 25.36
N LYS A 276 -15.44 -21.27 26.46
CA LYS A 276 -16.10 -19.96 26.66
C LYS A 276 -15.64 -18.97 25.60
N CYS A 277 -14.33 -18.76 25.48
CA CYS A 277 -13.75 -17.80 24.52
C CYS A 277 -14.13 -18.11 23.07
N ARG A 278 -14.21 -19.37 22.67
CA ARG A 278 -14.64 -19.74 21.32
C ARG A 278 -16.08 -19.34 21.03
N LYS A 279 -16.99 -19.49 22.01
CA LYS A 279 -18.38 -19.06 21.84
C LYS A 279 -18.46 -17.55 21.70
N GLU A 280 -17.79 -16.82 22.58
CA GLU A 280 -17.74 -15.36 22.62
C GLU A 280 -17.13 -14.79 21.34
N LEU A 281 -15.99 -15.32 20.88
CA LEU A 281 -15.36 -14.90 19.62
C LEU A 281 -16.25 -15.19 18.40
N ALA A 282 -17.02 -16.29 18.40
CA ALA A 282 -17.96 -16.58 17.31
C ALA A 282 -19.12 -15.57 17.28
N GLU A 283 -19.60 -15.11 18.42
CA GLU A 283 -20.63 -14.07 18.54
C GLU A 283 -20.11 -12.73 18.04
N LEU A 284 -18.91 -12.31 18.50
CA LEU A 284 -18.23 -11.10 18.05
C LEU A 284 -17.92 -11.12 16.55
N HIS A 285 -17.55 -12.28 15.99
CA HIS A 285 -17.32 -12.42 14.55
C HIS A 285 -18.58 -12.15 13.72
N ASN A 286 -19.75 -12.59 14.18
CA ASN A 286 -21.02 -12.28 13.54
C ASN A 286 -21.35 -10.77 13.62
N GLU A 287 -21.04 -10.13 14.74
CA GLU A 287 -21.26 -8.70 14.91
C GLU A 287 -20.32 -7.88 14.03
N LEU A 288 -19.04 -8.21 13.99
CA LEU A 288 -18.02 -7.65 13.12
C LEU A 288 -18.46 -7.68 11.65
N TYR A 289 -19.02 -8.80 11.18
CA TYR A 289 -19.53 -8.93 9.82
C TYR A 289 -20.68 -7.95 9.55
N ARG A 290 -21.64 -7.83 10.51
CA ARG A 290 -22.78 -6.90 10.37
C ARG A 290 -22.36 -5.44 10.43
N LYS A 291 -21.48 -5.06 11.36
CA LYS A 291 -20.95 -3.70 11.51
C LYS A 291 -19.88 -3.36 10.45
N LYS A 292 -19.48 -4.33 9.61
CA LYS A 292 -18.46 -4.18 8.55
C LYS A 292 -17.09 -3.73 9.06
N VAL A 293 -16.70 -4.14 10.27
CA VAL A 293 -15.39 -3.83 10.83
C VAL A 293 -14.35 -4.80 10.27
N PRO A 294 -13.28 -4.35 9.59
CA PRO A 294 -12.19 -5.22 9.15
C PRO A 294 -11.21 -5.50 10.29
N VAL A 295 -10.58 -6.67 10.28
CA VAL A 295 -9.58 -7.04 11.30
C VAL A 295 -8.33 -7.60 10.65
N VAL A 296 -7.17 -7.15 11.12
CA VAL A 296 -5.86 -7.62 10.72
C VAL A 296 -5.12 -8.13 11.94
N ILE A 297 -4.83 -9.43 11.97
CA ILE A 297 -4.09 -10.06 13.05
C ILE A 297 -2.71 -10.47 12.53
N VAL A 298 -1.66 -10.04 13.19
CA VAL A 298 -0.26 -10.33 12.85
C VAL A 298 0.35 -11.24 13.90
N TYR A 299 0.93 -12.33 13.47
CA TYR A 299 1.69 -13.25 14.29
C TYR A 299 3.17 -13.23 13.92
N GLU A 300 3.99 -12.75 14.82
CA GLU A 300 5.44 -12.88 14.81
C GLU A 300 5.93 -13.64 16.05
N GLY A 301 7.17 -14.06 16.08
CA GLY A 301 7.75 -14.76 17.23
C GLY A 301 8.78 -15.80 16.83
N TRP A 302 9.46 -16.32 17.80
CA TRP A 302 10.53 -17.30 17.62
C TRP A 302 10.09 -18.54 16.85
N ASP A 303 11.03 -19.19 16.18
CA ASP A 303 10.77 -20.49 15.57
C ASP A 303 10.43 -21.50 16.67
N ALA A 304 9.44 -22.37 16.39
CA ALA A 304 8.81 -23.25 17.37
C ALA A 304 8.09 -22.58 18.57
N ALA A 305 7.97 -21.27 18.63
CA ALA A 305 7.24 -20.59 19.72
C ALA A 305 5.76 -20.99 19.82
N GLY A 306 5.12 -21.36 18.71
CA GLY A 306 3.74 -21.85 18.74
C GLY A 306 2.73 -20.99 18.00
N LYS A 307 3.16 -20.10 17.10
CA LYS A 307 2.33 -19.25 16.23
C LYS A 307 1.15 -20.01 15.61
N GLY A 308 1.41 -21.02 14.81
CA GLY A 308 0.35 -21.82 14.15
C GLY A 308 -0.61 -22.53 15.13
N GLY A 309 -0.15 -22.80 16.36
CA GLY A 309 -1.02 -23.34 17.42
C GLY A 309 -2.03 -22.32 17.94
N ASN A 310 -1.65 -21.05 18.06
CA ASN A 310 -2.51 -19.92 18.41
C ASN A 310 -3.51 -19.63 17.28
N ILE A 311 -3.00 -19.45 16.07
CA ILE A 311 -3.81 -19.19 14.86
C ILE A 311 -4.93 -20.26 14.72
N LYS A 312 -4.58 -21.54 14.87
CA LYS A 312 -5.56 -22.63 14.80
C LYS A 312 -6.68 -22.51 15.83
N ARG A 313 -6.43 -21.94 17.03
CA ARG A 313 -7.47 -21.80 18.08
C ARG A 313 -8.40 -20.64 17.80
N ILE A 314 -7.87 -19.55 17.27
CA ILE A 314 -8.67 -18.42 16.83
C ILE A 314 -9.51 -18.83 15.62
N ALA A 315 -8.89 -19.37 14.57
CA ALA A 315 -9.57 -19.79 13.35
C ALA A 315 -10.69 -20.82 13.60
N ALA A 316 -10.52 -21.69 14.60
CA ALA A 316 -11.54 -22.70 14.95
C ALA A 316 -12.81 -22.11 15.59
N ALA A 317 -12.81 -20.82 15.94
CA ALA A 317 -13.97 -20.11 16.47
C ALA A 317 -14.67 -19.25 15.41
N LEU A 318 -14.07 -19.06 14.24
CA LEU A 318 -14.53 -18.17 13.19
C LEU A 318 -15.28 -18.92 12.08
N ASP A 319 -16.22 -18.26 11.43
CA ASP A 319 -16.81 -18.76 10.18
C ASP A 319 -15.75 -18.75 9.06
N PRO A 320 -15.49 -19.88 8.38
CA PRO A 320 -14.43 -19.97 7.37
C PRO A 320 -14.63 -19.03 6.16
N ARG A 321 -15.82 -18.49 5.94
CA ARG A 321 -16.11 -17.53 4.89
C ARG A 321 -15.69 -16.10 5.26
N GLY A 322 -15.50 -15.83 6.56
CA GLY A 322 -15.22 -14.50 7.11
C GLY A 322 -13.75 -14.28 7.47
N TYR A 323 -12.86 -15.26 7.27
CA TYR A 323 -11.43 -15.06 7.55
C TYR A 323 -10.53 -15.74 6.52
N GLU A 324 -9.30 -15.26 6.43
CA GLU A 324 -8.20 -15.87 5.67
C GLU A 324 -6.96 -15.94 6.57
N VAL A 325 -6.27 -17.09 6.56
CA VAL A 325 -4.92 -17.20 7.13
C VAL A 325 -3.92 -17.06 6.00
N VAL A 326 -3.06 -16.06 6.12
CA VAL A 326 -2.05 -15.71 5.11
C VAL A 326 -0.68 -16.17 5.60
N PRO A 327 -0.18 -17.33 5.16
CA PRO A 327 1.19 -17.73 5.45
C PRO A 327 2.16 -16.89 4.62
N VAL A 328 3.16 -16.29 5.29
CA VAL A 328 4.16 -15.45 4.63
C VAL A 328 5.50 -16.19 4.59
N ALA A 329 5.88 -16.62 3.41
CA ALA A 329 7.17 -17.23 3.11
C ALA A 329 8.12 -16.21 2.47
N ALA A 330 9.32 -16.67 2.04
CA ALA A 330 10.21 -15.86 1.21
C ALA A 330 9.44 -15.28 0.00
N PRO A 331 9.72 -14.02 -0.37
CA PRO A 331 8.97 -13.38 -1.44
C PRO A 331 9.23 -14.05 -2.81
N GLU A 332 8.16 -14.20 -3.59
CA GLU A 332 8.22 -14.66 -4.96
C GLU A 332 8.87 -13.60 -5.89
N PRO A 333 9.37 -13.98 -7.09
CA PRO A 333 9.97 -13.03 -8.02
C PRO A 333 9.09 -11.82 -8.35
N GLN A 334 7.77 -12.00 -8.44
CA GLN A 334 6.82 -10.92 -8.68
C GLN A 334 6.70 -9.96 -7.49
N GLU A 335 6.86 -10.48 -6.27
CA GLU A 335 6.83 -9.70 -5.03
C GLU A 335 8.15 -8.94 -4.85
N LEU A 336 9.29 -9.58 -5.14
CA LEU A 336 10.62 -8.94 -5.13
C LEU A 336 10.75 -7.80 -6.14
N ALA A 337 10.04 -7.89 -7.26
CA ALA A 337 10.05 -6.87 -8.30
C ALA A 337 9.20 -5.62 -7.93
N ARG A 338 8.59 -5.59 -6.74
CA ARG A 338 7.73 -4.48 -6.25
C ARG A 338 8.15 -4.03 -4.86
N HIS A 339 7.55 -2.93 -4.41
CA HIS A 339 7.71 -2.46 -3.03
C HIS A 339 7.29 -3.56 -2.04
N TYR A 340 8.06 -3.79 -0.98
CA TYR A 340 7.86 -4.94 -0.06
C TYR A 340 6.47 -4.99 0.58
N LEU A 341 5.81 -3.84 0.82
CA LEU A 341 4.45 -3.79 1.34
C LEU A 341 3.39 -4.22 0.31
N TRP A 342 3.72 -4.28 -0.98
CA TRP A 342 2.76 -4.63 -2.03
C TRP A 342 2.07 -5.98 -1.76
N ARG A 343 2.82 -7.00 -1.38
CA ARG A 343 2.31 -8.34 -1.11
C ARG A 343 1.31 -8.38 0.05
N PHE A 344 1.43 -7.46 1.01
CA PHE A 344 0.53 -7.34 2.15
C PHE A 344 -0.71 -6.52 1.79
N TRP A 345 -0.57 -5.43 1.04
CA TRP A 345 -1.69 -4.69 0.48
C TRP A 345 -2.66 -5.59 -0.30
N THR A 346 -2.14 -6.53 -1.09
CA THR A 346 -2.97 -7.45 -1.90
C THR A 346 -3.75 -8.45 -1.06
N ARG A 347 -3.33 -8.73 0.18
CA ARG A 347 -3.89 -9.70 1.11
C ARG A 347 -4.72 -9.09 2.25
N LEU A 348 -4.95 -7.78 2.22
CA LEU A 348 -5.81 -7.12 3.21
C LEU A 348 -7.25 -7.64 3.12
N PRO A 349 -7.92 -7.80 4.28
CA PRO A 349 -9.31 -8.21 4.31
C PRO A 349 -10.20 -7.12 3.71
N LYS A 350 -11.41 -7.48 3.34
CA LYS A 350 -12.47 -6.51 3.10
C LYS A 350 -13.23 -6.23 4.41
N THR A 351 -13.96 -5.13 4.46
CA THR A 351 -14.78 -4.79 5.63
C THR A 351 -15.65 -5.97 6.07
N GLY A 352 -15.67 -6.23 7.38
CA GLY A 352 -16.40 -7.36 7.98
C GLY A 352 -15.69 -8.71 7.85
N HIS A 353 -14.39 -8.73 7.54
CA HIS A 353 -13.58 -9.95 7.41
C HIS A 353 -12.27 -9.81 8.19
N ILE A 354 -11.62 -10.94 8.44
CA ILE A 354 -10.38 -11.06 9.21
C ILE A 354 -9.26 -11.62 8.31
N SER A 355 -8.09 -10.95 8.26
CA SER A 355 -6.86 -11.55 7.74
C SER A 355 -5.91 -11.84 8.90
N ILE A 356 -5.44 -13.08 9.00
CA ILE A 356 -4.48 -13.53 10.01
C ILE A 356 -3.16 -13.82 9.29
N PHE A 357 -2.15 -12.99 9.51
CA PHE A 357 -0.83 -13.15 8.92
C PHE A 357 0.06 -14.02 9.81
N ASP A 358 0.51 -15.18 9.31
CA ASP A 358 1.56 -15.98 9.94
C ASP A 358 2.91 -15.55 9.37
N ARG A 359 3.63 -14.71 10.10
CA ARG A 359 4.67 -13.77 9.69
C ARG A 359 4.10 -12.60 8.86
N SER A 360 4.85 -11.52 8.72
CA SER A 360 4.29 -10.28 8.15
C SER A 360 5.34 -9.36 7.52
N TRP A 361 4.97 -8.09 7.33
CA TRP A 361 5.84 -7.00 6.89
C TRP A 361 7.02 -6.72 7.83
N TYR A 362 6.96 -7.20 9.05
CA TYR A 362 8.04 -7.08 10.03
C TYR A 362 9.28 -7.90 9.67
N GLY A 363 9.16 -8.84 8.73
CA GLY A 363 10.31 -9.52 8.13
C GLY A 363 11.37 -8.56 7.60
N ARG A 364 10.99 -7.35 7.14
CA ARG A 364 11.88 -6.28 6.67
C ARG A 364 12.87 -5.82 7.73
N VAL A 365 12.43 -5.67 8.97
CA VAL A 365 13.24 -5.16 10.10
C VAL A 365 13.85 -6.27 10.96
N MET A 366 13.52 -7.52 10.68
CA MET A 366 14.05 -8.72 11.34
C MET A 366 14.91 -9.55 10.38
N VAL A 367 14.31 -10.54 9.69
CA VAL A 367 15.06 -11.50 8.88
C VAL A 367 15.79 -10.83 7.71
N GLU A 368 15.18 -9.86 7.02
CA GLU A 368 15.83 -9.22 5.88
C GLU A 368 17.01 -8.32 6.32
N ARG A 369 16.91 -7.68 7.50
CA ARG A 369 18.00 -6.94 8.14
C ARG A 369 19.15 -7.87 8.54
N ILE A 370 18.87 -8.94 9.28
CA ILE A 370 19.88 -9.83 9.86
C ILE A 370 20.57 -10.67 8.78
N GLU A 371 19.82 -11.14 7.80
CA GLU A 371 20.35 -11.94 6.70
C GLU A 371 20.86 -11.07 5.52
N LYS A 372 20.87 -9.73 5.68
CA LYS A 372 21.35 -8.76 4.69
C LYS A 372 20.67 -8.92 3.32
N LEU A 373 19.37 -9.19 3.32
CA LEU A 373 18.56 -9.37 2.11
C LEU A 373 18.08 -8.04 1.52
N CYS A 374 18.27 -6.93 2.24
CA CYS A 374 17.99 -5.58 1.77
C CYS A 374 19.10 -4.61 2.24
N PRO A 375 19.27 -3.44 1.57
CA PRO A 375 20.18 -2.40 2.02
C PRO A 375 19.81 -1.83 3.41
N ASP A 376 20.79 -1.31 4.12
CA ASP A 376 20.58 -0.78 5.48
C ASP A 376 19.55 0.36 5.50
N GLU A 377 19.59 1.25 4.53
CA GLU A 377 18.63 2.35 4.40
C GLU A 377 17.19 1.84 4.21
N ALA A 378 17.01 0.66 3.61
CA ALA A 378 15.70 0.07 3.36
C ALA A 378 15.04 -0.44 4.64
N TRP A 379 15.76 -1.15 5.52
CA TRP A 379 15.17 -1.61 6.78
C TRP A 379 15.08 -0.47 7.82
N GLN A 380 16.01 0.51 7.79
CA GLN A 380 15.94 1.65 8.70
C GLN A 380 14.69 2.52 8.45
N ARG A 381 14.35 2.80 7.18
CA ARG A 381 13.12 3.54 6.86
C ARG A 381 11.84 2.71 7.06
N ALA A 382 11.94 1.38 7.06
CA ALA A 382 10.78 0.50 7.17
C ALA A 382 10.02 0.65 8.50
N TYR A 383 10.65 1.05 9.59
CA TYR A 383 9.94 1.35 10.84
C TYR A 383 8.87 2.43 10.64
N GLN A 384 9.22 3.50 9.93
CA GLN A 384 8.27 4.56 9.62
C GLN A 384 7.21 4.08 8.61
N GLU A 385 7.62 3.39 7.55
CA GLU A 385 6.71 2.87 6.51
C GLU A 385 5.69 1.89 7.10
N ILE A 386 6.09 1.06 8.07
CA ILE A 386 5.22 0.13 8.78
C ILE A 386 4.22 0.89 9.66
N ASN A 387 4.67 1.84 10.46
CA ASN A 387 3.77 2.64 11.29
C ASN A 387 2.75 3.41 10.44
N GLU A 388 3.17 3.95 9.30
CA GLU A 388 2.27 4.61 8.34
C GLU A 388 1.28 3.64 7.72
N PHE A 389 1.71 2.44 7.34
CA PHE A 389 0.84 1.41 6.79
C PHE A 389 -0.22 0.95 7.81
N GLU A 390 0.19 0.72 9.05
CA GLU A 390 -0.72 0.34 10.14
C GLU A 390 -1.67 1.48 10.52
N GLN A 391 -1.21 2.74 10.46
CA GLN A 391 -2.08 3.89 10.64
C GLN A 391 -3.12 4.00 9.52
N GLU A 392 -2.74 3.78 8.26
CA GLU A 392 -3.67 3.76 7.14
C GLU A 392 -4.76 2.69 7.34
N LEU A 393 -4.40 1.52 7.87
CA LEU A 393 -5.35 0.46 8.21
C LEU A 393 -6.28 0.89 9.34
N HIS A 394 -5.73 1.49 10.40
CA HIS A 394 -6.52 2.02 11.52
C HIS A 394 -7.47 3.14 11.07
N ASP A 395 -6.99 4.08 10.26
CA ASP A 395 -7.79 5.19 9.75
C ASP A 395 -8.90 4.73 8.79
N TRP A 396 -8.71 3.60 8.13
CA TRP A 396 -9.76 2.92 7.36
C TRP A 396 -10.81 2.25 8.26
N GLY A 397 -10.53 2.10 9.56
CA GLY A 397 -11.40 1.47 10.55
C GLY A 397 -11.06 0.02 10.85
N ALA A 398 -9.86 -0.44 10.51
CA ALA A 398 -9.41 -1.78 10.85
C ALA A 398 -8.94 -1.88 12.30
N VAL A 399 -9.32 -2.97 12.96
CA VAL A 399 -8.67 -3.42 14.21
C VAL A 399 -7.37 -4.10 13.83
N VAL A 400 -6.24 -3.56 14.28
CA VAL A 400 -4.91 -4.12 14.01
C VAL A 400 -4.34 -4.70 15.30
N LEU A 401 -4.17 -6.02 15.33
CA LEU A 401 -3.63 -6.77 16.47
C LEU A 401 -2.29 -7.39 16.11
N LYS A 402 -1.28 -7.20 16.95
CA LYS A 402 0.05 -7.72 16.71
C LYS A 402 0.52 -8.57 17.89
N PHE A 403 0.89 -9.82 17.61
CA PHE A 403 1.35 -10.77 18.58
C PHE A 403 2.82 -11.13 18.35
N TRP A 404 3.64 -10.92 19.39
CA TRP A 404 4.96 -11.51 19.48
C TRP A 404 4.91 -12.76 20.38
N VAL A 405 5.04 -13.95 19.80
CA VAL A 405 5.00 -15.21 20.53
C VAL A 405 6.39 -15.52 21.06
N HIS A 406 6.56 -15.34 22.39
CA HIS A 406 7.85 -15.38 23.07
C HIS A 406 8.12 -16.69 23.81
N ILE A 407 9.34 -17.19 23.68
CA ILE A 407 9.94 -18.31 24.44
C ILE A 407 11.40 -18.02 24.69
N ASP A 408 11.99 -18.71 25.65
CA ASP A 408 13.45 -18.71 25.87
C ASP A 408 14.19 -19.70 24.94
N PRO A 409 15.54 -19.57 24.82
CA PRO A 409 16.36 -20.45 24.00
C PRO A 409 16.26 -21.92 24.37
N GLU A 410 16.14 -22.23 25.67
CA GLU A 410 16.06 -23.59 26.21
C GLU A 410 14.75 -24.25 25.72
N THR A 411 13.61 -23.56 25.86
CA THR A 411 12.31 -24.03 25.41
C THR A 411 12.30 -24.23 23.88
N GLN A 412 13.00 -23.37 23.13
CA GLN A 412 13.10 -23.54 21.66
C GLN A 412 13.87 -24.84 21.35
N LEU A 413 15.01 -25.08 22.01
CA LEU A 413 15.83 -26.26 21.77
C LEU A 413 15.07 -27.56 22.08
N GLU A 414 14.34 -27.57 23.21
CA GLU A 414 13.50 -28.72 23.57
C GLU A 414 12.46 -29.00 22.49
N ARG A 415 11.81 -27.97 21.98
CA ARG A 415 10.80 -28.09 20.91
C ARG A 415 11.38 -28.50 19.57
N PHE A 416 12.60 -28.06 19.23
CA PHE A 416 13.31 -28.51 18.04
C PHE A 416 13.58 -30.02 18.13
N ARG A 417 14.14 -30.48 19.25
CA ARG A 417 14.37 -31.92 19.51
C ARG A 417 13.07 -32.74 19.50
N GLU A 418 11.98 -32.23 20.09
CA GLU A 418 10.67 -32.86 20.02
C GLU A 418 10.21 -33.04 18.58
N ARG A 419 10.39 -32.02 17.71
CA ARG A 419 10.02 -32.09 16.29
C ARG A 419 10.85 -33.09 15.52
N GLU A 420 12.16 -33.14 15.75
CA GLU A 420 13.07 -34.10 15.10
C GLU A 420 12.73 -35.55 15.45
N ASN A 421 12.35 -35.79 16.70
CA ASN A 421 12.00 -37.10 17.22
C ASN A 421 10.57 -37.54 16.89
N THR A 422 9.72 -36.62 16.37
CA THR A 422 8.32 -36.92 16.00
C THR A 422 8.21 -37.00 14.47
N PRO A 423 8.01 -38.19 13.85
CA PRO A 423 8.01 -38.36 12.39
C PRO A 423 7.04 -37.39 11.67
N GLU A 424 5.84 -37.17 12.22
CA GLU A 424 4.81 -36.30 11.64
C GLU A 424 5.13 -34.81 11.78
N LYS A 425 6.17 -34.46 12.53
CA LYS A 425 6.59 -33.06 12.77
C LYS A 425 7.95 -32.72 12.17
N ARG A 426 8.73 -33.69 11.68
CA ARG A 426 10.08 -33.48 11.16
C ARG A 426 10.11 -32.44 10.02
N TRP A 427 9.09 -32.39 9.19
CA TRP A 427 9.00 -31.43 8.10
C TRP A 427 8.88 -29.97 8.57
N LYS A 428 8.63 -29.74 9.87
CA LYS A 428 8.51 -28.41 10.49
C LYS A 428 9.84 -27.86 11.00
N ILE A 429 10.91 -28.58 10.84
CA ILE A 429 12.26 -28.10 11.23
C ILE A 429 13.18 -28.17 10.02
N THR A 430 13.86 -27.06 9.79
CA THR A 430 14.71 -26.85 8.63
C THR A 430 16.10 -26.39 9.06
N ALA A 431 17.07 -26.39 8.16
CA ALA A 431 18.39 -25.82 8.39
C ALA A 431 18.31 -24.30 8.70
N GLU A 432 17.27 -23.63 8.24
CA GLU A 432 17.03 -22.21 8.52
C GLU A 432 16.71 -21.98 10.02
N ASP A 433 15.87 -22.83 10.63
CA ASP A 433 15.56 -22.74 12.06
C ASP A 433 16.81 -22.81 12.95
N TRP A 434 17.75 -23.70 12.59
CA TRP A 434 19.02 -23.81 13.30
C TRP A 434 19.94 -22.61 13.10
N ARG A 435 20.06 -22.08 11.88
CA ARG A 435 20.81 -20.85 11.60
C ARG A 435 20.24 -19.63 12.36
N ASN A 436 18.92 -19.50 12.39
CA ASN A 436 18.25 -18.43 13.13
C ASN A 436 18.57 -18.52 14.63
N ARG A 437 18.60 -19.75 15.16
CA ARG A 437 18.96 -19.96 16.56
C ARG A 437 20.42 -19.56 16.87
N GLU A 438 21.36 -19.80 15.97
CA GLU A 438 22.77 -19.37 16.16
C GLU A 438 22.91 -17.85 16.24
N LYS A 439 21.96 -17.09 15.68
CA LYS A 439 21.91 -15.63 15.68
C LYS A 439 20.94 -15.08 16.74
N TRP A 440 20.58 -15.85 17.76
CA TRP A 440 19.57 -15.49 18.75
C TRP A 440 19.70 -14.06 19.27
N THR A 441 20.88 -13.67 19.74
CA THR A 441 21.13 -12.33 20.30
C THR A 441 20.86 -11.22 19.28
N GLN A 442 21.27 -11.42 18.02
CA GLN A 442 21.03 -10.43 16.96
C GLN A 442 19.52 -10.28 16.67
N TYR A 443 18.80 -11.41 16.68
CA TYR A 443 17.34 -11.38 16.52
C TYR A 443 16.67 -10.73 17.73
N GLU A 444 17.09 -11.01 18.95
CA GLU A 444 16.53 -10.42 20.16
C GLU A 444 16.67 -8.89 20.16
N GLU A 445 17.87 -8.37 19.85
CA GLU A 445 18.12 -6.93 19.70
C GLU A 445 17.22 -6.30 18.61
N ALA A 446 17.09 -6.96 17.44
CA ALA A 446 16.26 -6.47 16.35
C ALA A 446 14.77 -6.47 16.71
N VAL A 447 14.32 -7.47 17.47
CA VAL A 447 12.93 -7.57 17.94
C VAL A 447 12.64 -6.53 19.02
N ASP A 448 13.53 -6.34 20.00
CA ASP A 448 13.36 -5.29 21.01
C ASP A 448 13.25 -3.91 20.36
N GLU A 449 14.12 -3.62 19.38
CA GLU A 449 14.03 -2.38 18.60
C GLU A 449 12.71 -2.27 17.83
N MET A 450 12.27 -3.36 17.21
CA MET A 450 10.99 -3.43 16.49
C MET A 450 9.81 -3.14 17.44
N LEU A 451 9.73 -3.80 18.57
CA LEU A 451 8.67 -3.62 19.56
C LEU A 451 8.61 -2.16 20.04
N GLN A 452 9.77 -1.57 20.38
CA GLN A 452 9.85 -0.20 20.85
C GLN A 452 9.48 0.84 19.78
N LYS A 453 9.87 0.63 18.52
CA LYS A 453 9.66 1.60 17.44
C LYS A 453 8.29 1.48 16.75
N THR A 454 7.58 0.38 16.98
CA THR A 454 6.33 0.10 16.25
C THR A 454 5.14 -0.29 17.13
N SER A 455 5.27 -0.29 18.48
CA SER A 455 4.13 -0.47 19.36
C SER A 455 3.37 0.86 19.49
N THR A 456 2.52 1.17 18.52
CA THR A 456 1.73 2.39 18.53
C THR A 456 0.42 2.22 19.29
N ALA A 457 -0.15 3.33 19.80
CA ALA A 457 -1.44 3.29 20.51
C ALA A 457 -2.61 2.77 19.65
N TYR A 458 -2.52 2.92 18.32
CA TYR A 458 -3.55 2.42 17.38
C TYR A 458 -3.28 1.00 16.88
N ALA A 459 -2.07 0.47 17.06
CA ALA A 459 -1.68 -0.90 16.72
C ALA A 459 -0.61 -1.41 17.70
N PRO A 460 -0.99 -1.75 18.94
CA PRO A 460 -0.03 -2.18 19.97
C PRO A 460 0.49 -3.59 19.72
N TRP A 461 1.71 -3.86 20.18
CA TRP A 461 2.23 -5.20 20.29
C TRP A 461 1.77 -5.86 21.59
N HIS A 462 1.36 -7.12 21.50
CA HIS A 462 1.05 -7.99 22.62
C HIS A 462 2.08 -9.11 22.67
N ILE A 463 2.86 -9.16 23.76
CA ILE A 463 3.79 -10.26 23.99
C ILE A 463 2.98 -11.44 24.54
N ILE A 464 3.12 -12.60 23.91
CA ILE A 464 2.45 -13.85 24.28
C ILE A 464 3.51 -14.81 24.82
N GLU A 465 3.58 -14.95 26.13
CA GLU A 465 4.47 -15.85 26.83
C GLU A 465 4.07 -17.30 26.52
N SER A 466 4.92 -18.01 25.80
CA SER A 466 4.55 -19.29 25.20
C SER A 466 5.35 -20.49 25.71
N ARG A 467 6.00 -20.38 26.88
CA ARG A 467 6.60 -21.54 27.54
C ARG A 467 5.52 -22.58 27.84
N ASP A 468 4.38 -22.19 28.44
CA ASP A 468 3.17 -22.99 28.48
C ASP A 468 2.27 -22.70 27.27
N LYS A 469 2.09 -23.71 26.41
CA LYS A 469 1.29 -23.58 25.18
C LYS A 469 -0.20 -23.36 25.46
N ARG A 470 -0.74 -23.74 26.62
CA ARG A 470 -2.16 -23.58 26.99
C ARG A 470 -2.42 -22.14 27.40
N TYR A 471 -1.54 -21.61 28.27
CA TYR A 471 -1.58 -20.20 28.65
C TYR A 471 -1.49 -19.28 27.42
N ALA A 472 -0.48 -19.46 26.58
CA ALA A 472 -0.28 -18.67 25.38
C ALA A 472 -1.50 -18.62 24.45
N ARG A 473 -2.16 -19.77 24.25
CA ARG A 473 -3.35 -19.88 23.38
C ARG A 473 -4.57 -19.20 23.98
N LEU A 474 -4.72 -19.25 25.29
CA LEU A 474 -5.81 -18.59 25.99
C LEU A 474 -5.60 -17.09 25.98
N LYS A 475 -4.42 -16.59 26.39
CA LYS A 475 -4.08 -15.18 26.38
C LYS A 475 -4.31 -14.55 24.99
N ALA A 476 -3.83 -15.20 23.92
CA ALA A 476 -4.01 -14.68 22.57
C ALA A 476 -5.48 -14.55 22.15
N ILE A 477 -6.35 -15.54 22.45
CA ILE A 477 -7.76 -15.47 22.09
C ILE A 477 -8.52 -14.45 22.94
N GLU A 478 -8.16 -14.31 24.24
CA GLU A 478 -8.74 -13.30 25.14
C GLU A 478 -8.37 -11.89 24.68
N THR A 479 -7.12 -11.64 24.28
CA THR A 479 -6.70 -10.36 23.70
C THR A 479 -7.47 -10.03 22.42
N VAL A 480 -7.76 -11.02 21.56
CA VAL A 480 -8.59 -10.78 20.36
C VAL A 480 -10.01 -10.40 20.76
N ILE A 481 -10.62 -11.10 21.73
CA ILE A 481 -11.97 -10.81 22.23
C ILE A 481 -12.04 -9.39 22.75
N GLU A 482 -11.15 -9.01 23.67
CA GLU A 482 -11.10 -7.67 24.28
C GLU A 482 -10.98 -6.56 23.22
N ALA A 483 -10.11 -6.74 22.24
CA ALA A 483 -9.95 -5.77 21.16
C ALA A 483 -11.19 -5.67 20.26
N LEU A 484 -11.87 -6.77 20.01
CA LEU A 484 -13.10 -6.76 19.21
C LEU A 484 -14.28 -6.17 19.99
N GLU A 485 -14.42 -6.45 21.28
CA GLU A 485 -15.41 -5.81 22.15
C GLU A 485 -15.22 -4.28 22.12
N THR A 486 -13.99 -3.81 22.37
CA THR A 486 -13.67 -2.37 22.35
C THR A 486 -14.00 -1.71 21.00
N ALA A 487 -13.81 -2.41 19.90
CA ALA A 487 -14.05 -1.86 18.57
C ALA A 487 -15.52 -1.94 18.12
N LEU A 488 -16.30 -2.81 18.75
CA LEU A 488 -17.71 -3.04 18.41
C LEU A 488 -18.67 -2.28 19.35
N ASP A 489 -18.20 -1.79 20.52
CA ASP A 489 -18.95 -0.87 21.38
C ASP A 489 -19.10 0.51 20.71
#